data_be2cc2ac40c7589ddd2a76d345bc1834
#
_entry.id   be2cc2ac40c7589ddd2a76d345bc1834
#
_cell.length_a   1.000
_cell.length_b   1.000
_cell.length_c   1.000
_cell.angle_alpha   90.00
_cell.angle_beta   90.00
_cell.angle_gamma   90.00
#
_symmetry.space_group_name_H-M   'P 1'
#
loop_
_entity.id
_entity.type
_entity.pdbx_description
1 polymer ?
#
loop_
_entity_poly.entity_id
_entity_poly.type
_entity_poly.pdbx_seq_one_letter_code
_entity_poly.pdbx_strand_id
1 'polypeptide(L)'
;MEILPLPEALERFLGFLALEKGASEHTLSAYQLDLMQWEQFLLERRPEAGKDVSVLGPEDIRPWLLSLHHSAYRPKSIARKIAALRSFFKYLAQRDGIQKNPMEEIHLPRTGRSLPEVLTPEEMERLLQAPSRETPRGLRDRAMLELAYGSGLRVSELCHLLLQALDLENGFVRVYGKGSKERVVPLGRCASAALRDYLERGRPALVSRKTGSSVFLGRRGSALSRKSFWLRVQNYAKSLGLRSPV
;
A
#
# COMPACT_ATOMS: atom_id res chain seq x y z
N MET A 1 -23.19 9.91 31.48
CA MET A 1 -22.32 9.63 30.33
C MET A 1 -22.93 10.36 29.14
N GLU A 2 -22.18 11.14 28.41
CA GLU A 2 -22.68 11.87 27.24
C GLU A 2 -23.01 10.86 26.14
N ILE A 3 -24.17 11.04 25.50
CA ILE A 3 -24.58 10.18 24.38
C ILE A 3 -23.68 10.49 23.18
N LEU A 4 -22.97 9.49 22.67
CA LEU A 4 -22.08 9.65 21.54
C LEU A 4 -22.64 8.87 20.31
N PRO A 5 -23.16 9.56 19.29
CA PRO A 5 -23.61 8.92 18.07
C PRO A 5 -22.49 8.23 17.31
N LEU A 6 -22.80 7.09 16.68
CA LEU A 6 -21.81 6.30 15.92
C LEU A 6 -21.08 7.09 14.81
N PRO A 7 -21.78 7.90 13.98
CA PRO A 7 -21.08 8.71 12.96
C PRO A 7 -20.06 9.66 13.57
N GLU A 8 -20.39 10.31 14.67
CA GLU A 8 -19.49 11.23 15.37
C GLU A 8 -18.31 10.49 15.99
N ALA A 9 -18.56 9.33 16.60
CA ALA A 9 -17.50 8.48 17.13
C ALA A 9 -16.51 8.01 16.08
N LEU A 10 -17.00 7.66 14.87
CA LEU A 10 -16.17 7.29 13.72
C LEU A 10 -15.31 8.47 13.25
N GLU A 11 -15.88 9.67 13.16
CA GLU A 11 -15.16 10.88 12.77
C GLU A 11 -14.06 11.22 13.77
N ARG A 12 -14.36 11.21 15.07
CA ARG A 12 -13.38 11.42 16.17
C ARG A 12 -12.24 10.40 16.10
N PHE A 13 -12.56 9.13 15.86
CA PHE A 13 -11.55 8.07 15.70
C PHE A 13 -10.63 8.30 14.50
N LEU A 14 -11.19 8.66 13.33
CA LEU A 14 -10.39 8.96 12.14
C LEU A 14 -9.50 10.19 12.36
N GLY A 15 -10.01 11.22 13.03
CA GLY A 15 -9.24 12.38 13.46
C GLY A 15 -8.08 11.99 14.39
N PHE A 16 -8.32 11.14 15.37
CA PHE A 16 -7.29 10.59 16.26
C PHE A 16 -6.19 9.84 15.49
N LEU A 17 -6.59 9.00 14.53
CA LEU A 17 -5.62 8.28 13.69
C LEU A 17 -4.77 9.23 12.84
N ALA A 18 -5.37 10.29 12.31
CA ALA A 18 -4.67 11.28 11.49
C ALA A 18 -3.70 12.12 12.32
N LEU A 19 -4.20 12.72 13.40
CA LEU A 19 -3.48 13.76 14.14
C LEU A 19 -2.55 13.19 15.22
N GLU A 20 -2.99 12.18 15.98
CA GLU A 20 -2.19 11.65 17.08
C GLU A 20 -1.35 10.43 16.68
N LYS A 21 -1.84 9.58 15.75
CA LYS A 21 -1.12 8.38 15.32
C LYS A 21 -0.31 8.58 14.04
N GLY A 22 -0.46 9.71 13.35
CA GLY A 22 0.24 9.97 12.09
C GLY A 22 -0.03 8.91 11.03
N ALA A 23 -1.29 8.41 10.97
CA ALA A 23 -1.67 7.40 10.01
C ALA A 23 -1.59 7.96 8.59
N SER A 24 -1.12 7.15 7.63
CA SER A 24 -1.07 7.57 6.23
C SER A 24 -2.49 7.75 5.64
N GLU A 25 -2.65 8.62 4.64
CA GLU A 25 -3.91 8.82 3.91
C GLU A 25 -4.51 7.50 3.41
N HIS A 26 -3.66 6.57 2.93
CA HIS A 26 -4.11 5.24 2.50
C HIS A 26 -4.67 4.40 3.67
N THR A 27 -4.08 4.52 4.86
CA THR A 27 -4.59 3.83 6.05
C THR A 27 -5.91 4.43 6.49
N LEU A 28 -6.01 5.76 6.52
CA LEU A 28 -7.23 6.48 6.87
C LEU A 28 -8.37 6.12 5.92
N SER A 29 -8.15 6.24 4.61
CA SER A 29 -9.16 5.90 3.60
C SER A 29 -9.59 4.44 3.67
N ALA A 30 -8.66 3.51 3.93
CA ALA A 30 -8.98 2.10 4.06
C ALA A 30 -9.80 1.80 5.30
N TYR A 31 -9.46 2.39 6.45
CA TYR A 31 -10.20 2.22 7.70
C TYR A 31 -11.56 2.89 7.63
N GLN A 32 -11.64 4.09 7.08
CA GLN A 32 -12.90 4.79 6.84
C GLN A 32 -13.87 3.93 6.04
N LEU A 33 -13.42 3.40 4.89
CA LEU A 33 -14.26 2.53 4.06
C LEU A 33 -14.71 1.26 4.79
N ASP A 34 -13.82 0.64 5.57
CA ASP A 34 -14.14 -0.58 6.31
C ASP A 34 -15.16 -0.33 7.42
N LEU A 35 -15.01 0.77 8.15
CA LEU A 35 -15.91 1.16 9.24
C LEU A 35 -17.27 1.62 8.70
N MET A 36 -17.31 2.39 7.61
CA MET A 36 -18.57 2.76 6.94
C MET A 36 -19.37 1.53 6.47
N GLN A 37 -18.70 0.49 5.97
CA GLN A 37 -19.36 -0.75 5.57
C GLN A 37 -19.94 -1.51 6.75
N TRP A 38 -19.24 -1.51 7.89
CA TRP A 38 -19.77 -2.09 9.13
C TRP A 38 -20.93 -1.25 9.68
N GLU A 39 -20.80 0.07 9.72
CA GLU A 39 -21.87 0.99 10.12
C GLU A 39 -23.14 0.76 9.30
N GLN A 40 -23.02 0.73 7.98
CA GLN A 40 -24.16 0.46 7.09
C GLN A 40 -24.82 -0.87 7.43
N PHE A 41 -24.03 -1.95 7.56
CA PHE A 41 -24.53 -3.27 7.94
C PHE A 41 -25.26 -3.26 9.29
N LEU A 42 -24.72 -2.55 10.27
CA LEU A 42 -25.31 -2.40 11.60
C LEU A 42 -26.67 -1.66 11.52
N LEU A 43 -26.70 -0.51 10.87
CA LEU A 43 -27.89 0.34 10.80
C LEU A 43 -29.03 -0.28 9.99
N GLU A 44 -28.73 -1.11 8.99
CA GLU A 44 -29.74 -1.89 8.27
C GLU A 44 -30.44 -2.91 9.17
N ARG A 45 -29.77 -3.42 10.22
CA ARG A 45 -30.29 -4.43 11.15
C ARG A 45 -30.84 -3.85 12.44
N ARG A 46 -30.24 -2.78 12.90
CA ARG A 46 -30.51 -2.15 14.20
C ARG A 46 -30.30 -0.63 14.10
N PRO A 47 -31.27 0.09 13.50
CA PRO A 47 -31.15 1.54 13.26
C PRO A 47 -30.87 2.37 14.51
N GLU A 48 -31.42 1.97 15.67
CA GLU A 48 -31.23 2.66 16.93
C GLU A 48 -29.80 2.56 17.49
N ALA A 49 -29.04 1.54 17.11
CA ALA A 49 -27.64 1.34 17.56
C ALA A 49 -26.70 2.47 17.11
N GLY A 50 -27.08 3.22 16.06
CA GLY A 50 -26.31 4.38 15.61
C GLY A 50 -26.43 5.62 16.51
N LYS A 51 -27.37 5.62 17.47
CA LYS A 51 -27.63 6.80 18.32
C LYS A 51 -26.65 6.93 19.47
N ASP A 52 -26.12 5.81 19.95
CA ASP A 52 -25.19 5.80 21.08
C ASP A 52 -24.24 4.59 20.99
N VAL A 53 -22.94 4.84 20.96
CA VAL A 53 -21.93 3.77 20.91
C VAL A 53 -21.83 2.96 22.19
N SER A 54 -22.34 3.46 23.31
CA SER A 54 -22.29 2.77 24.61
C SER A 54 -23.14 1.50 24.67
N VAL A 55 -24.14 1.39 23.77
CA VAL A 55 -25.03 0.23 23.69
C VAL A 55 -24.53 -0.85 22.72
N LEU A 56 -23.40 -0.64 22.08
CA LEU A 56 -22.82 -1.58 21.13
C LEU A 56 -22.18 -2.78 21.84
N GLY A 57 -22.58 -3.98 21.42
CA GLY A 57 -22.12 -5.24 21.98
C GLY A 57 -21.52 -6.21 20.96
N PRO A 58 -21.04 -7.38 21.40
CA PRO A 58 -20.57 -8.44 20.52
C PRO A 58 -21.62 -8.89 19.49
N GLU A 59 -22.91 -8.78 19.82
CA GLU A 59 -24.05 -9.09 18.95
C GLU A 59 -24.16 -8.17 17.74
N ASP A 60 -23.63 -6.97 17.81
CA ASP A 60 -23.58 -6.00 16.71
C ASP A 60 -22.40 -6.25 15.76
N ILE A 61 -21.44 -7.05 16.18
CA ILE A 61 -20.19 -7.30 15.46
C ILE A 61 -20.17 -8.70 14.83
N ARG A 62 -20.56 -9.73 15.60
CA ARG A 62 -20.50 -11.14 15.16
C ARG A 62 -21.22 -11.40 13.83
N PRO A 63 -22.46 -10.90 13.59
CA PRO A 63 -23.15 -11.12 12.33
C PRO A 63 -22.41 -10.53 11.12
N TRP A 64 -21.79 -9.35 11.30
CA TRP A 64 -21.00 -8.76 10.24
C TRP A 64 -19.73 -9.58 9.94
N LEU A 65 -19.04 -10.05 10.96
CA LEU A 65 -17.87 -10.91 10.76
C LEU A 65 -18.24 -12.21 10.03
N LEU A 66 -19.38 -12.81 10.37
CA LEU A 66 -19.89 -13.99 9.67
C LEU A 66 -20.20 -13.66 8.19
N SER A 67 -20.83 -12.51 7.92
CA SER A 67 -21.11 -12.10 6.55
C SER A 67 -19.84 -11.90 5.70
N LEU A 68 -18.73 -11.45 6.32
CA LEU A 68 -17.45 -11.32 5.63
C LEU A 68 -16.88 -12.68 5.19
N HIS A 69 -17.10 -13.74 5.97
CA HIS A 69 -16.66 -15.10 5.59
C HIS A 69 -17.46 -15.69 4.43
N HIS A 70 -18.72 -15.30 4.28
CA HIS A 70 -19.57 -15.69 3.15
C HIS A 70 -19.41 -14.79 1.93
N SER A 71 -18.66 -13.72 2.05
CA SER A 71 -18.41 -12.78 0.96
C SER A 71 -17.22 -13.18 0.10
N ALA A 72 -17.14 -12.64 -1.11
CA ALA A 72 -16.01 -12.84 -2.02
C ALA A 72 -14.74 -12.04 -1.63
N TYR A 73 -14.63 -11.55 -0.40
CA TYR A 73 -13.44 -10.83 0.05
C TYR A 73 -12.22 -11.74 0.19
N ARG A 74 -11.05 -11.21 -0.19
CA ARG A 74 -9.78 -11.90 0.06
C ARG A 74 -9.48 -11.93 1.57
N PRO A 75 -8.82 -12.98 2.10
CA PRO A 75 -8.50 -13.10 3.53
C PRO A 75 -7.78 -11.87 4.12
N LYS A 76 -6.86 -11.27 3.36
CA LYS A 76 -6.16 -10.04 3.77
C LYS A 76 -7.12 -8.84 3.95
N SER A 77 -8.15 -8.74 3.12
CA SER A 77 -9.17 -7.68 3.24
C SER A 77 -10.04 -7.88 4.48
N ILE A 78 -10.44 -9.13 4.76
CA ILE A 78 -11.18 -9.48 5.97
C ILE A 78 -10.34 -9.15 7.21
N ALA A 79 -9.07 -9.55 7.23
CA ALA A 79 -8.17 -9.25 8.35
C ALA A 79 -8.03 -7.74 8.60
N ARG A 80 -7.96 -6.91 7.51
CA ARG A 80 -7.90 -5.45 7.65
C ARG A 80 -9.19 -4.87 8.23
N LYS A 81 -10.36 -5.31 7.76
CA LYS A 81 -11.68 -4.89 8.28
C LYS A 81 -11.82 -5.17 9.76
N ILE A 82 -11.38 -6.34 10.19
CA ILE A 82 -11.36 -6.74 11.60
C ILE A 82 -10.39 -5.86 12.39
N ALA A 83 -9.20 -5.58 11.85
CA ALA A 83 -8.22 -4.71 12.50
C ALA A 83 -8.74 -3.27 12.65
N ALA A 84 -9.45 -2.73 11.66
CA ALA A 84 -10.08 -1.42 11.74
C ALA A 84 -11.12 -1.37 12.86
N LEU A 85 -12.02 -2.36 12.94
CA LEU A 85 -13.03 -2.44 14.01
C LEU A 85 -12.39 -2.58 15.40
N ARG A 86 -11.38 -3.46 15.52
CA ARG A 86 -10.65 -3.63 16.79
C ARG A 86 -9.96 -2.34 17.23
N SER A 87 -9.38 -1.60 16.30
CA SER A 87 -8.74 -0.32 16.58
C SER A 87 -9.77 0.74 17.00
N PHE A 88 -10.93 0.77 16.38
CA PHE A 88 -12.04 1.67 16.73
C PHE A 88 -12.57 1.40 18.13
N PHE A 89 -12.95 0.18 18.45
CA PHE A 89 -13.45 -0.15 19.79
C PHE A 89 -12.40 0.00 20.90
N LYS A 90 -11.12 -0.23 20.57
CA LYS A 90 -10.03 0.08 21.49
C LYS A 90 -9.94 1.58 21.78
N TYR A 91 -10.11 2.43 20.76
CA TYR A 91 -10.15 3.87 20.92
C TYR A 91 -11.32 4.29 21.81
N LEU A 92 -12.53 3.81 21.54
CA LEU A 92 -13.72 4.11 22.36
C LEU A 92 -13.53 3.72 23.83
N ALA A 93 -12.98 2.54 24.10
CA ALA A 93 -12.72 2.10 25.46
C ALA A 93 -11.67 2.95 26.20
N GLN A 94 -10.76 3.59 25.48
CA GLN A 94 -9.69 4.42 26.06
C GLN A 94 -10.04 5.91 26.20
N ARG A 95 -10.94 6.42 25.35
CA ARG A 95 -11.18 7.87 25.23
C ARG A 95 -12.63 8.28 25.45
N ASP A 96 -13.57 7.53 24.92
CA ASP A 96 -14.98 7.90 24.89
C ASP A 96 -15.85 7.07 25.84
N GLY A 97 -15.22 6.35 26.77
CA GLY A 97 -15.87 5.82 27.97
C GLY A 97 -16.85 4.68 27.79
N ILE A 98 -16.75 3.86 26.72
CA ILE A 98 -17.49 2.59 26.72
C ILE A 98 -16.91 1.70 27.81
N GLN A 99 -17.79 1.12 28.67
CA GLN A 99 -17.36 0.36 29.82
C GLN A 99 -16.67 -0.96 29.48
N LYS A 100 -17.03 -1.57 28.34
CA LYS A 100 -16.52 -2.86 27.88
C LYS A 100 -16.26 -2.83 26.37
N ASN A 101 -15.07 -3.27 25.99
CA ASN A 101 -14.72 -3.40 24.57
C ASN A 101 -15.36 -4.69 24.00
N PRO A 102 -16.36 -4.59 23.10
CA PRO A 102 -17.04 -5.77 22.57
C PRO A 102 -16.14 -6.68 21.72
N MET A 103 -14.99 -6.17 21.26
CA MET A 103 -14.03 -6.96 20.48
C MET A 103 -13.18 -7.92 21.36
N GLU A 104 -13.16 -7.78 22.69
CA GLU A 104 -12.42 -8.68 23.57
C GLU A 104 -13.04 -10.08 23.62
N GLU A 105 -14.34 -10.18 23.46
CA GLU A 105 -15.07 -11.45 23.43
C GLU A 105 -15.07 -12.13 22.05
N ILE A 106 -14.48 -11.48 21.04
CA ILE A 106 -14.47 -11.98 19.66
C ILE A 106 -13.15 -12.70 19.38
N HIS A 107 -13.23 -14.01 19.37
CA HIS A 107 -12.12 -14.88 18.97
C HIS A 107 -12.15 -15.09 17.46
N LEU A 108 -11.09 -14.61 16.78
CA LEU A 108 -10.95 -14.76 15.34
C LEU A 108 -10.09 -15.97 15.02
N PRO A 109 -10.44 -16.76 14.01
CA PRO A 109 -9.56 -17.82 13.54
C PRO A 109 -8.24 -17.21 13.07
N ARG A 110 -7.14 -17.84 13.48
CA ARG A 110 -5.81 -17.45 13.01
C ARG A 110 -5.73 -17.79 11.52
N THR A 111 -5.65 -16.78 10.67
CA THR A 111 -5.32 -16.98 9.26
C THR A 111 -3.89 -17.50 9.17
N GLY A 112 -3.71 -18.69 8.59
CA GLY A 112 -2.38 -19.24 8.35
C GLY A 112 -1.52 -18.23 7.57
N ARG A 113 -0.28 -18.05 8.00
CA ARG A 113 0.70 -17.25 7.24
C ARG A 113 1.19 -18.12 6.09
N SER A 114 0.75 -17.84 4.88
CA SER A 114 1.42 -18.36 3.70
C SER A 114 2.78 -17.70 3.61
N LEU A 115 3.84 -18.48 3.51
CA LEU A 115 5.17 -17.96 3.19
C LEU A 115 5.12 -17.37 1.77
N PRO A 116 5.74 -16.20 1.56
CA PRO A 116 5.86 -15.66 0.21
C PRO A 116 6.64 -16.64 -0.67
N GLU A 117 6.17 -16.89 -1.89
CA GLU A 117 6.99 -17.51 -2.91
C GLU A 117 8.07 -16.52 -3.33
N VAL A 118 9.32 -16.96 -3.31
CA VAL A 118 10.49 -16.16 -3.69
C VAL A 118 11.08 -16.69 -4.98
N LEU A 119 11.61 -15.80 -5.82
CA LEU A 119 12.36 -16.19 -7.01
C LEU A 119 13.75 -16.72 -6.61
N THR A 120 14.25 -17.71 -7.33
CA THR A 120 15.65 -18.11 -7.20
C THR A 120 16.60 -17.01 -7.73
N PRO A 121 17.89 -17.02 -7.39
CA PRO A 121 18.85 -16.08 -7.95
C PRO A 121 18.86 -16.09 -9.50
N GLU A 122 18.78 -17.28 -10.10
CA GLU A 122 18.77 -17.46 -11.55
C GLU A 122 17.49 -16.91 -12.20
N GLU A 123 16.35 -17.12 -11.55
CA GLU A 123 15.06 -16.55 -11.98
C GLU A 123 15.06 -15.03 -11.87
N MET A 124 15.64 -14.48 -10.80
CA MET A 124 15.80 -13.04 -10.62
C MET A 124 16.70 -12.45 -11.70
N GLU A 125 17.85 -13.07 -12.00
CA GLU A 125 18.75 -12.61 -13.06
C GLU A 125 18.04 -12.59 -14.43
N ARG A 126 17.30 -13.64 -14.77
CA ARG A 126 16.48 -13.69 -15.99
C ARG A 126 15.44 -12.57 -16.04
N LEU A 127 14.79 -12.26 -14.91
CA LEU A 127 13.81 -11.17 -14.81
C LEU A 127 14.47 -9.80 -15.03
N LEU A 128 15.65 -9.55 -14.45
CA LEU A 128 16.40 -8.30 -14.61
C LEU A 128 16.89 -8.10 -16.06
N GLN A 129 17.14 -9.19 -16.77
CA GLN A 129 17.60 -9.17 -18.17
C GLN A 129 16.47 -9.14 -19.20
N ALA A 130 15.22 -9.43 -18.80
CA ALA A 130 14.07 -9.53 -19.70
C ALA A 130 13.73 -8.24 -20.49
N PRO A 131 13.89 -7.01 -19.93
CA PRO A 131 13.59 -5.80 -20.69
C PRO A 131 14.59 -5.56 -21.80
N SER A 132 14.09 -5.25 -23.01
CA SER A 132 14.92 -4.93 -24.17
C SER A 132 15.80 -3.70 -23.94
N ARG A 133 17.06 -3.77 -24.35
CA ARG A 133 18.02 -2.63 -24.30
C ARG A 133 17.93 -1.70 -25.52
N GLU A 134 17.10 -2.05 -26.49
CA GLU A 134 16.97 -1.31 -27.74
C GLU A 134 15.81 -0.32 -27.74
N THR A 135 14.87 -0.49 -26.83
CA THR A 135 13.68 0.35 -26.76
C THR A 135 13.71 1.31 -25.57
N PRO A 136 13.24 2.55 -25.71
CA PRO A 136 13.17 3.52 -24.61
C PRO A 136 12.44 3.00 -23.37
N ARG A 137 11.38 2.20 -23.59
CA ARG A 137 10.60 1.58 -22.49
C ARG A 137 11.36 0.43 -21.87
N GLY A 138 12.06 -0.36 -22.65
CA GLY A 138 12.86 -1.46 -22.11
C GLY A 138 14.02 -0.96 -21.24
N LEU A 139 14.72 0.10 -21.71
CA LEU A 139 15.75 0.77 -20.90
C LEU A 139 15.19 1.27 -19.56
N ARG A 140 14.02 1.92 -19.59
CA ARG A 140 13.33 2.34 -18.37
C ARG A 140 13.02 1.17 -17.44
N ASP A 141 12.39 0.13 -17.97
CA ASP A 141 11.92 -1.01 -17.20
C ASP A 141 13.11 -1.76 -16.59
N ARG A 142 14.21 -1.88 -17.32
CA ARG A 142 15.47 -2.43 -16.80
C ARG A 142 16.03 -1.58 -15.66
N ALA A 143 16.14 -0.27 -15.84
CA ALA A 143 16.62 0.63 -14.79
C ALA A 143 15.76 0.56 -13.53
N MET A 144 14.43 0.44 -13.68
CA MET A 144 13.51 0.26 -12.55
C MET A 144 13.73 -1.07 -11.82
N LEU A 145 13.89 -2.17 -12.55
CA LEU A 145 14.11 -3.50 -11.97
C LEU A 145 15.45 -3.57 -11.23
N GLU A 146 16.52 -3.10 -11.86
CA GLU A 146 17.88 -3.05 -11.26
C GLU A 146 17.91 -2.18 -10.00
N LEU A 147 17.23 -1.02 -10.05
CA LEU A 147 17.15 -0.13 -8.90
C LEU A 147 16.29 -0.74 -7.77
N ALA A 148 15.15 -1.33 -8.09
CA ALA A 148 14.29 -1.98 -7.10
C ALA A 148 15.01 -3.12 -6.38
N TYR A 149 15.69 -3.97 -7.13
CA TYR A 149 16.41 -5.13 -6.59
C TYR A 149 17.68 -4.73 -5.83
N GLY A 150 18.51 -3.86 -6.43
CA GLY A 150 19.82 -3.50 -5.88
C GLY A 150 19.77 -2.54 -4.69
N SER A 151 18.72 -1.73 -4.56
CA SER A 151 18.61 -0.72 -3.49
C SER A 151 17.47 -0.96 -2.51
N GLY A 152 16.62 -1.96 -2.74
CA GLY A 152 15.49 -2.26 -1.85
C GLY A 152 14.50 -1.10 -1.69
N LEU A 153 14.37 -0.25 -2.69
CA LEU A 153 13.38 0.85 -2.66
C LEU A 153 11.96 0.30 -2.66
N ARG A 154 11.08 0.95 -1.88
CA ARG A 154 9.66 0.64 -1.99
C ARG A 154 9.14 1.04 -3.37
N VAL A 155 8.17 0.29 -3.90
CA VAL A 155 7.58 0.59 -5.23
C VAL A 155 7.07 2.04 -5.33
N SER A 156 6.52 2.60 -4.25
CA SER A 156 6.09 4.00 -4.22
C SER A 156 7.27 4.96 -4.33
N GLU A 157 8.37 4.72 -3.61
CA GLU A 157 9.59 5.54 -3.67
C GLU A 157 10.20 5.49 -5.07
N LEU A 158 10.27 4.30 -5.65
CA LEU A 158 10.75 4.09 -7.02
C LEU A 158 9.92 4.88 -8.05
N CYS A 159 8.58 4.77 -8.00
CA CYS A 159 7.70 5.42 -8.96
C CYS A 159 7.65 6.94 -8.83
N HIS A 160 7.87 7.48 -7.64
CA HIS A 160 7.87 8.94 -7.38
C HIS A 160 9.29 9.54 -7.33
N LEU A 161 10.31 8.76 -7.71
CA LEU A 161 11.69 9.22 -7.72
C LEU A 161 11.88 10.41 -8.65
N LEU A 162 12.50 11.48 -8.15
CA LEU A 162 12.77 12.70 -8.89
C LEU A 162 14.24 12.75 -9.37
N LEU A 163 14.49 13.42 -10.49
CA LEU A 163 15.85 13.58 -11.05
C LEU A 163 16.84 14.18 -10.03
N GLN A 164 16.39 15.16 -9.27
CA GLN A 164 17.21 15.82 -8.25
C GLN A 164 17.56 14.94 -7.05
N ALA A 165 16.91 13.81 -6.91
CA ALA A 165 17.18 12.83 -5.85
C ALA A 165 18.26 11.81 -6.25
N LEU A 166 18.68 11.80 -7.51
CA LEU A 166 19.73 10.93 -8.02
C LEU A 166 21.08 11.63 -7.97
N ASP A 167 22.06 10.98 -7.37
CA ASP A 167 23.48 11.35 -7.47
C ASP A 167 24.24 10.16 -8.08
N LEU A 168 24.34 10.15 -9.39
CA LEU A 168 25.00 9.07 -10.13
C LEU A 168 26.52 9.18 -10.10
N GLU A 169 27.09 10.34 -9.78
CA GLU A 169 28.53 10.53 -9.65
C GLU A 169 29.02 9.89 -8.35
N ASN A 170 28.33 10.16 -7.25
CA ASN A 170 28.66 9.60 -5.94
C ASN A 170 27.98 8.26 -5.67
N GLY A 171 27.10 7.80 -6.57
CA GLY A 171 26.50 6.47 -6.53
C GLY A 171 25.45 6.30 -5.43
N PHE A 172 24.58 7.27 -5.22
CA PHE A 172 23.48 7.16 -4.27
C PHE A 172 22.17 7.80 -4.74
N VAL A 173 21.09 7.46 -4.08
CA VAL A 173 19.77 8.06 -4.26
C VAL A 173 19.19 8.50 -2.91
N ARG A 174 18.56 9.66 -2.88
CA ARG A 174 17.83 10.18 -1.72
C ARG A 174 16.37 9.82 -1.83
N VAL A 175 15.80 9.23 -0.80
CA VAL A 175 14.38 8.84 -0.77
C VAL A 175 13.72 9.24 0.52
N TYR A 176 12.45 9.58 0.43
CA TYR A 176 11.62 9.96 1.57
C TYR A 176 10.75 8.77 1.99
N GLY A 177 10.95 8.30 3.21
CA GLY A 177 10.19 7.20 3.79
C GLY A 177 8.92 7.66 4.52
N LYS A 178 8.33 6.73 5.28
CA LYS A 178 7.17 7.00 6.15
C LYS A 178 7.52 8.12 7.15
N GLY A 179 6.63 9.13 7.25
CA GLY A 179 6.84 10.30 8.13
C GLY A 179 7.83 11.31 7.57
N SER A 180 7.98 11.38 6.23
CA SER A 180 8.91 12.34 5.54
C SER A 180 10.37 12.22 5.96
N LYS A 181 10.77 11.07 6.53
CA LYS A 181 12.17 10.84 6.89
C LYS A 181 13.00 10.57 5.63
N GLU A 182 13.98 11.41 5.39
CA GLU A 182 14.95 11.23 4.33
C GLU A 182 15.93 10.12 4.67
N ARG A 183 16.26 9.29 3.68
CA ARG A 183 17.38 8.36 3.76
C ARG A 183 18.15 8.32 2.45
N VAL A 184 19.44 8.15 2.56
CA VAL A 184 20.35 7.93 1.43
C VAL A 184 20.52 6.42 1.24
N VAL A 185 20.39 5.98 0.00
CA VAL A 185 20.53 4.57 -0.37
C VAL A 185 21.62 4.44 -1.43
N PRO A 186 22.63 3.60 -1.23
CA PRO A 186 23.68 3.40 -2.21
C PRO A 186 23.14 2.72 -3.46
N LEU A 187 23.66 3.10 -4.61
CA LEU A 187 23.37 2.48 -5.91
C LEU A 187 24.45 1.45 -6.25
N GLY A 188 24.01 0.22 -6.47
CA GLY A 188 24.90 -0.81 -7.00
C GLY A 188 25.34 -0.49 -8.44
N ARG A 189 26.45 -1.05 -8.90
CA ARG A 189 27.02 -0.81 -10.25
C ARG A 189 26.01 -1.09 -11.36
N CYS A 190 25.27 -2.19 -11.28
CA CYS A 190 24.27 -2.55 -12.28
C CYS A 190 23.12 -1.52 -12.35
N ALA A 191 22.59 -1.08 -11.20
CA ALA A 191 21.57 -0.06 -11.12
C ALA A 191 22.06 1.29 -11.67
N SER A 192 23.28 1.72 -11.31
CA SER A 192 23.87 2.97 -11.81
C SER A 192 24.05 2.93 -13.34
N ALA A 193 24.57 1.83 -13.87
CA ALA A 193 24.73 1.65 -15.32
C ALA A 193 23.39 1.67 -16.06
N ALA A 194 22.40 0.94 -15.57
CA ALA A 194 21.08 0.90 -16.16
C ALA A 194 20.35 2.27 -16.08
N LEU A 195 20.54 3.02 -15.01
CA LEU A 195 20.01 4.38 -14.85
C LEU A 195 20.64 5.36 -15.84
N ARG A 196 21.99 5.35 -16.01
CA ARG A 196 22.68 6.18 -16.99
C ARG A 196 22.17 5.90 -18.41
N ASP A 197 22.13 4.63 -18.77
CA ASP A 197 21.64 4.17 -20.07
C ASP A 197 20.19 4.62 -20.36
N TYR A 198 19.33 4.52 -19.34
CA TYR A 198 17.95 5.01 -19.46
C TYR A 198 17.88 6.54 -19.56
N LEU A 199 18.60 7.28 -18.72
CA LEU A 199 18.55 8.75 -18.71
C LEU A 199 19.09 9.35 -19.99
N GLU A 200 20.13 8.77 -20.56
CA GLU A 200 20.78 9.24 -21.77
C GLU A 200 20.01 8.86 -23.04
N ARG A 201 19.60 7.62 -23.19
CA ARG A 201 19.03 7.07 -24.43
C ARG A 201 17.52 6.83 -24.37
N GLY A 202 17.00 6.44 -23.20
CA GLY A 202 15.60 6.04 -23.10
C GLY A 202 14.68 7.19 -22.71
N ARG A 203 15.00 7.93 -21.66
CA ARG A 203 14.15 8.98 -21.10
C ARG A 203 13.84 10.11 -22.10
N PRO A 204 14.79 10.63 -22.89
CA PRO A 204 14.50 11.70 -23.86
C PRO A 204 13.38 11.35 -24.84
N ALA A 205 13.32 10.11 -25.30
CA ALA A 205 12.27 9.62 -26.19
C ALA A 205 10.88 9.44 -25.52
N LEU A 206 10.80 9.53 -24.18
CA LEU A 206 9.55 9.42 -23.42
C LEU A 206 9.06 10.76 -22.87
N VAL A 207 9.84 11.83 -23.04
CA VAL A 207 9.49 13.20 -22.62
C VAL A 207 8.32 13.73 -23.45
N SER A 208 7.44 14.48 -22.83
CA SER A 208 6.35 15.22 -23.46
C SER A 208 6.24 16.62 -22.85
N ARG A 209 5.38 17.46 -23.39
CA ARG A 209 5.11 18.82 -22.84
C ARG A 209 4.63 18.82 -21.38
N LYS A 210 4.11 17.70 -20.89
CA LYS A 210 3.59 17.51 -19.51
C LYS A 210 4.58 16.83 -18.58
N THR A 211 5.81 16.59 -19.03
CA THR A 211 6.81 15.86 -18.24
C THR A 211 7.41 16.78 -17.18
N GLY A 212 7.26 16.39 -15.91
CA GLY A 212 7.95 17.02 -14.78
C GLY A 212 9.31 16.37 -14.50
N SER A 213 9.78 16.53 -13.27
CA SER A 213 11.10 16.06 -12.79
C SER A 213 11.16 14.57 -12.45
N SER A 214 10.11 13.80 -12.71
CA SER A 214 10.12 12.35 -12.44
C SER A 214 11.18 11.62 -13.25
N VAL A 215 11.90 10.69 -12.62
CA VAL A 215 12.88 9.84 -13.28
C VAL A 215 12.19 8.93 -14.28
N PHE A 216 11.23 8.13 -13.81
CA PHE A 216 10.59 7.09 -14.62
C PHE A 216 9.27 7.58 -15.22
N LEU A 217 9.24 7.60 -16.54
CA LEU A 217 8.14 8.15 -17.32
C LEU A 217 7.23 7.06 -17.88
N GLY A 218 5.92 7.31 -17.81
CA GLY A 218 4.89 6.51 -18.46
C GLY A 218 4.73 6.83 -19.95
N ARG A 219 3.70 6.24 -20.59
CA ARG A 219 3.46 6.37 -22.03
C ARG A 219 3.23 7.82 -22.49
N ARG A 220 2.70 8.70 -21.64
CA ARG A 220 2.35 10.08 -21.95
C ARG A 220 3.34 11.10 -21.36
N GLY A 221 4.53 10.65 -20.93
CA GLY A 221 5.53 11.50 -20.29
C GLY A 221 5.22 11.86 -18.83
N SER A 222 4.12 11.39 -18.26
CA SER A 222 3.84 11.53 -16.83
C SER A 222 4.61 10.49 -16.01
N ALA A 223 4.71 10.69 -14.69
CA ALA A 223 5.29 9.69 -13.78
C ALA A 223 4.65 8.31 -13.96
N LEU A 224 5.44 7.24 -13.86
CA LEU A 224 4.95 5.87 -13.94
C LEU A 224 4.22 5.49 -12.65
N SER A 225 2.98 4.99 -12.74
CA SER A 225 2.23 4.55 -11.56
C SER A 225 2.70 3.19 -11.04
N ARG A 226 2.51 2.95 -9.74
CA ARG A 226 2.77 1.65 -9.09
C ARG A 226 2.08 0.48 -9.82
N LYS A 227 0.82 0.67 -10.22
CA LYS A 227 0.05 -0.33 -10.97
C LYS A 227 0.70 -0.64 -12.32
N SER A 228 1.20 0.39 -13.03
CA SER A 228 1.89 0.22 -14.30
C SER A 228 3.21 -0.53 -14.14
N PHE A 229 3.98 -0.27 -13.09
CA PHE A 229 5.21 -1.01 -12.80
C PHE A 229 4.90 -2.47 -12.47
N TRP A 230 3.95 -2.72 -11.56
CA TRP A 230 3.52 -4.07 -11.20
C TRP A 230 3.08 -4.90 -12.43
N LEU A 231 2.24 -4.33 -13.31
CA LEU A 231 1.81 -5.01 -14.54
C LEU A 231 2.98 -5.36 -15.46
N ARG A 232 4.03 -4.54 -15.50
CA ARG A 232 5.23 -4.83 -16.30
C ARG A 232 6.02 -5.99 -15.72
N VAL A 233 6.26 -5.98 -14.41
CA VAL A 233 6.91 -7.09 -13.72
C VAL A 233 6.15 -8.40 -13.98
N GLN A 234 4.82 -8.39 -13.84
CA GLN A 234 3.95 -9.53 -14.15
C GLN A 234 4.11 -10.02 -15.60
N ASN A 235 4.13 -9.09 -16.57
CA ASN A 235 4.27 -9.45 -17.98
C ASN A 235 5.64 -10.06 -18.27
N TYR A 236 6.72 -9.52 -17.71
CA TYR A 236 8.06 -10.11 -17.86
C TYR A 236 8.13 -11.49 -17.18
N ALA A 237 7.62 -11.63 -15.97
CA ALA A 237 7.58 -12.91 -15.27
C ALA A 237 6.80 -13.96 -16.08
N LYS A 238 5.64 -13.58 -16.62
CA LYS A 238 4.82 -14.46 -17.47
C LYS A 238 5.55 -14.88 -18.76
N SER A 239 6.21 -13.94 -19.45
CA SER A 239 6.95 -14.25 -20.70
C SER A 239 8.13 -15.19 -20.47
N LEU A 240 8.68 -15.21 -19.25
CA LEU A 240 9.77 -16.09 -18.84
C LEU A 240 9.28 -17.43 -18.24
N GLY A 241 7.97 -17.63 -18.11
CA GLY A 241 7.40 -18.79 -17.43
C GLY A 241 7.69 -18.83 -15.92
N LEU A 242 8.02 -17.69 -15.31
CA LEU A 242 8.26 -17.62 -13.88
C LEU A 242 6.93 -17.67 -13.11
N ARG A 243 6.94 -18.31 -11.94
CA ARG A 243 5.83 -18.17 -10.99
C ARG A 243 5.74 -16.71 -10.60
N SER A 244 4.57 -16.11 -10.83
CA SER A 244 4.38 -14.68 -10.60
C SER A 244 4.65 -14.34 -9.13
N PRO A 245 5.60 -13.45 -8.82
CA PRO A 245 5.67 -12.87 -7.49
C PRO A 245 4.41 -12.04 -7.27
N VAL A 246 3.69 -12.36 -6.27
CA VAL A 246 2.40 -11.72 -5.92
C VAL A 246 2.58 -10.27 -5.50
#